data_cd2fe689aa935d7fce0fc5d878eca891
#
_entry.id   cd2fe689aa935d7fce0fc5d878eca891
#
_cell.length_a   1.000
_cell.length_b   1.000
_cell.length_c   1.000
_cell.angle_alpha   90.00
_cell.angle_beta   90.00
_cell.angle_gamma   90.00
#
_symmetry.space_group_name_H-M   'P 1'
#
loop_
_entity.id
_entity.type
_entity.pdbx_description
1 polymer ?
#
loop_
_entity_poly.entity_id
_entity_poly.type
_entity_poly.pdbx_seq_one_letter_code
_entity_poly.pdbx_strand_id
1 'polypeptide(L)'
;MKNKNMCTLKELNLQAAMLKGKGDLEGVIRLAEANGLTVRTAERYLMGEEPTLTTQKELAIGRLLLESVDLDLRQSVVLTGILIVVNKAVREDPKLQEAVISNKRSLLGCVGHLLRLQSKAQNELPDEIAAVCGLTAIQDIPEWAAREAIKEYYLEKISTDLAIANTYVDFQNLQKGESHEQTSE
;
A
#
# COMPACT_ATOMS: atom_id res chain seq x y z
N MET A 1 -11.26 5.53 -4.75
CA MET A 1 -12.55 5.54 -4.00
C MET A 1 -12.23 5.20 -2.54
N LYS A 2 -12.60 6.05 -1.56
CA LYS A 2 -12.43 5.69 -0.13
C LYS A 2 -13.40 4.55 0.17
N ASN A 3 -12.90 3.36 0.48
CA ASN A 3 -13.70 2.24 0.94
C ASN A 3 -14.35 2.62 2.28
N LYS A 4 -15.64 2.96 2.23
CA LYS A 4 -16.42 3.54 3.34
C LYS A 4 -16.68 2.57 4.50
N ASN A 5 -16.29 1.30 4.42
CA ASN A 5 -16.66 0.23 5.36
C ASN A 5 -15.48 -0.50 5.99
N MET A 6 -14.30 0.13 6.07
CA MET A 6 -13.17 -0.51 6.73
C MET A 6 -13.33 -0.42 8.25
N CYS A 7 -13.50 -1.59 8.89
CA CYS A 7 -13.63 -1.73 10.33
C CYS A 7 -12.28 -1.58 11.03
N THR A 8 -12.26 -1.09 12.26
CA THR A 8 -11.09 -1.23 13.14
C THR A 8 -10.84 -2.71 13.44
N LEU A 9 -9.64 -3.06 13.91
CA LEU A 9 -9.33 -4.44 14.32
C LEU A 9 -10.34 -5.00 15.33
N LYS A 10 -10.73 -4.18 16.31
CA LYS A 10 -11.68 -4.55 17.36
C LYS A 10 -13.08 -4.80 16.79
N GLU A 11 -13.55 -3.91 15.96
CA GLU A 11 -14.87 -4.04 15.31
C GLU A 11 -14.93 -5.26 14.41
N LEU A 12 -13.90 -5.51 13.62
CA LEU A 12 -13.82 -6.66 12.72
C LEU A 12 -13.88 -7.98 13.49
N ASN A 13 -13.07 -8.14 14.53
CA ASN A 13 -13.06 -9.34 15.36
C ASN A 13 -14.38 -9.53 16.12
N LEU A 14 -15.02 -8.43 16.57
CA LEU A 14 -16.33 -8.49 17.21
C LEU A 14 -17.42 -8.93 16.24
N GLN A 15 -17.46 -8.38 15.03
CA GLN A 15 -18.42 -8.77 13.99
C GLN A 15 -18.25 -10.23 13.60
N ALA A 16 -17.01 -10.70 13.45
CA ALA A 16 -16.71 -12.10 13.15
C ALA A 16 -17.22 -13.03 14.26
N ALA A 17 -17.03 -12.66 15.53
CA ALA A 17 -17.52 -13.44 16.68
C ALA A 17 -19.05 -13.49 16.70
N MET A 18 -19.73 -12.38 16.39
CA MET A 18 -21.20 -12.32 16.30
C MET A 18 -21.73 -13.22 15.17
N LEU A 19 -21.11 -13.19 14.00
CA LEU A 19 -21.49 -14.03 12.86
C LEU A 19 -21.26 -15.52 13.17
N LYS A 20 -20.12 -15.87 13.72
CA LYS A 20 -19.81 -17.24 14.17
C LYS A 20 -20.83 -17.73 15.21
N GLY A 21 -21.17 -16.90 16.19
CA GLY A 21 -22.16 -17.22 17.21
C GLY A 21 -23.58 -17.44 16.67
N LYS A 22 -23.92 -16.84 15.51
CA LYS A 22 -25.18 -17.05 14.78
C LYS A 22 -25.13 -18.25 13.83
N GLY A 23 -23.98 -18.90 13.65
CA GLY A 23 -23.78 -19.96 12.67
C GLY A 23 -23.64 -19.45 11.21
N ASP A 24 -23.48 -18.15 10.99
CA ASP A 24 -23.29 -17.56 9.64
C ASP A 24 -21.84 -17.67 9.21
N LEU A 25 -21.45 -18.88 8.81
CA LEU A 25 -20.07 -19.19 8.40
C LEU A 25 -19.68 -18.44 7.12
N GLU A 26 -20.59 -18.35 6.15
CA GLU A 26 -20.37 -17.57 4.92
C GLU A 26 -20.20 -16.08 5.19
N GLY A 27 -20.97 -15.55 6.16
CA GLY A 27 -20.82 -14.16 6.59
C GLY A 27 -19.44 -13.86 7.15
N VAL A 28 -18.84 -14.79 7.88
CA VAL A 28 -17.45 -14.66 8.36
C VAL A 28 -16.44 -14.63 7.18
N ILE A 29 -16.63 -15.50 6.18
CA ILE A 29 -15.76 -15.54 5.00
C ILE A 29 -15.87 -14.22 4.23
N ARG A 30 -17.09 -13.77 3.91
CA ARG A 30 -17.31 -12.48 3.21
C ARG A 30 -16.74 -11.29 3.98
N LEU A 31 -16.85 -11.31 5.32
CA LEU A 31 -16.28 -10.26 6.17
C LEU A 31 -14.74 -10.24 6.08
N ALA A 32 -14.10 -11.41 6.09
CA ALA A 32 -12.65 -11.56 5.92
C ALA A 32 -12.18 -11.01 4.58
N GLU A 33 -12.77 -11.48 3.48
CA GLU A 33 -12.42 -11.06 2.11
C GLU A 33 -12.60 -9.56 1.89
N ALA A 34 -13.69 -8.97 2.40
CA ALA A 34 -13.95 -7.53 2.34
C ALA A 34 -12.88 -6.68 3.06
N ASN A 35 -12.10 -7.28 3.95
CA ASN A 35 -10.98 -6.65 4.65
C ASN A 35 -9.60 -7.14 4.18
N GLY A 36 -9.54 -7.81 3.02
CA GLY A 36 -8.28 -8.27 2.40
C GLY A 36 -7.66 -9.49 3.07
N LEU A 37 -8.42 -10.19 3.90
CA LEU A 37 -7.99 -11.45 4.49
C LEU A 37 -8.33 -12.62 3.56
N THR A 38 -7.60 -13.72 3.69
CA THR A 38 -7.85 -14.92 2.87
C THR A 38 -9.00 -15.75 3.42
N VAL A 39 -9.66 -16.51 2.56
CA VAL A 39 -10.64 -17.54 2.97
C VAL A 39 -10.05 -18.46 4.02
N ARG A 40 -8.78 -18.88 3.83
CA ARG A 40 -8.08 -19.75 4.78
C ARG A 40 -7.97 -19.13 6.18
N THR A 41 -7.79 -17.81 6.29
CA THR A 41 -7.79 -17.11 7.58
C THR A 41 -9.14 -17.25 8.28
N ALA A 42 -10.24 -17.08 7.53
CA ALA A 42 -11.58 -17.26 8.05
C ALA A 42 -11.85 -18.71 8.47
N GLU A 43 -11.44 -19.69 7.67
CA GLU A 43 -11.60 -21.12 7.98
C GLU A 43 -10.88 -21.51 9.26
N ARG A 44 -9.63 -21.11 9.46
CA ARG A 44 -8.87 -21.38 10.69
C ARG A 44 -9.57 -20.81 11.92
N TYR A 45 -10.10 -19.60 11.83
CA TYR A 45 -10.89 -19.00 12.90
C TYR A 45 -12.18 -19.78 13.16
N LEU A 46 -12.89 -20.19 12.11
CA LEU A 46 -14.13 -20.97 12.24
C LEU A 46 -13.89 -22.35 12.87
N MET A 47 -12.79 -23.01 12.52
CA MET A 47 -12.37 -24.29 13.11
C MET A 47 -11.87 -24.16 14.56
N GLY A 48 -11.68 -22.92 15.06
CA GLY A 48 -11.20 -22.68 16.42
C GLY A 48 -9.68 -22.82 16.57
N GLU A 49 -8.93 -22.88 15.48
CA GLU A 49 -7.47 -22.87 15.48
C GLU A 49 -6.90 -21.50 15.91
N GLU A 50 -7.65 -20.43 15.62
CA GLU A 50 -7.30 -19.08 15.99
C GLU A 50 -8.38 -18.48 16.91
N PRO A 51 -8.00 -17.74 17.98
CA PRO A 51 -8.94 -17.16 18.94
C PRO A 51 -9.70 -15.95 18.38
N THR A 52 -9.16 -15.29 17.36
CA THR A 52 -9.74 -14.13 16.69
C THR A 52 -9.66 -14.30 15.18
N LEU A 53 -10.54 -13.62 14.43
CA LEU A 53 -10.51 -13.68 12.95
C LEU A 53 -9.15 -13.23 12.41
N THR A 54 -8.56 -12.18 13.00
CA THR A 54 -7.31 -11.62 12.49
C THR A 54 -6.51 -10.90 13.58
N THR A 55 -5.22 -10.76 13.32
CA THR A 55 -4.28 -9.94 14.09
C THR A 55 -4.12 -8.55 13.46
N GLN A 56 -3.53 -7.61 14.20
CA GLN A 56 -3.21 -6.28 13.69
C GLN A 56 -2.32 -6.35 12.42
N LYS A 57 -1.32 -7.20 12.45
CA LYS A 57 -0.40 -7.42 11.33
C LYS A 57 -1.11 -7.94 10.09
N GLU A 58 -1.93 -8.96 10.22
CA GLU A 58 -2.67 -9.55 9.09
C GLU A 58 -3.65 -8.57 8.49
N LEU A 59 -4.39 -7.83 9.32
CA LEU A 59 -5.32 -6.82 8.86
C LEU A 59 -4.61 -5.68 8.11
N ALA A 60 -3.47 -5.20 8.61
CA ALA A 60 -2.69 -4.18 7.92
C ALA A 60 -2.21 -4.65 6.54
N ILE A 61 -1.68 -5.87 6.45
CA ILE A 61 -1.24 -6.46 5.18
C ILE A 61 -2.42 -6.70 4.24
N GLY A 62 -3.54 -7.18 4.74
CA GLY A 62 -4.77 -7.36 3.94
C GLY A 62 -5.21 -6.04 3.29
N ARG A 63 -5.17 -4.93 4.01
CA ARG A 63 -5.51 -3.61 3.47
C ARG A 63 -4.56 -3.13 2.40
N LEU A 64 -3.26 -3.28 2.61
CA LEU A 64 -2.27 -2.97 1.57
C LEU A 64 -2.50 -3.79 0.30
N LEU A 65 -2.89 -5.07 0.45
CA LEU A 65 -3.22 -5.93 -0.68
C LEU A 65 -4.45 -5.42 -1.44
N LEU A 66 -5.54 -5.06 -0.75
CA LEU A 66 -6.73 -4.49 -1.39
C LEU A 66 -6.40 -3.20 -2.16
N GLU A 67 -5.70 -2.26 -1.52
CA GLU A 67 -5.29 -1.03 -2.18
C GLU A 67 -4.36 -1.29 -3.38
N SER A 68 -3.48 -2.30 -3.31
CA SER A 68 -2.58 -2.63 -4.41
C SER A 68 -3.30 -3.22 -5.63
N VAL A 69 -4.39 -3.95 -5.42
CA VAL A 69 -5.25 -4.48 -6.48
C VAL A 69 -6.05 -3.35 -7.12
N ASP A 70 -6.66 -2.49 -6.32
CA ASP A 70 -7.44 -1.35 -6.80
C ASP A 70 -6.60 -0.36 -7.65
N LEU A 71 -5.31 -0.26 -7.37
CA LEU A 71 -4.38 0.63 -8.07
C LEU A 71 -3.63 -0.05 -9.22
N ASP A 72 -3.85 -1.35 -9.43
CA ASP A 72 -3.17 -2.16 -10.45
C ASP A 72 -1.62 -2.07 -10.40
N LEU A 73 -1.09 -1.89 -9.20
CA LEU A 73 0.35 -1.64 -8.98
C LEU A 73 1.23 -2.84 -9.36
N ARG A 74 0.64 -4.01 -9.60
CA ARG A 74 1.39 -5.24 -9.92
C ARG A 74 1.87 -5.31 -11.36
N GLN A 75 1.38 -4.47 -12.25
CA GLN A 75 1.78 -4.47 -13.66
C GLN A 75 3.18 -3.87 -13.88
N SER A 76 3.69 -3.07 -12.92
CA SER A 76 5.01 -2.46 -13.00
C SER A 76 6.01 -3.13 -12.07
N VAL A 77 7.17 -3.51 -12.59
CA VAL A 77 8.29 -4.09 -11.81
C VAL A 77 8.74 -3.13 -10.71
N VAL A 78 8.83 -1.84 -11.01
CA VAL A 78 9.22 -0.78 -10.05
C VAL A 78 8.19 -0.70 -8.91
N LEU A 79 6.90 -0.63 -9.24
CA LEU A 79 5.83 -0.55 -8.25
C LEU A 79 5.74 -1.84 -7.43
N THR A 80 5.98 -2.99 -8.03
CA THR A 80 6.07 -4.27 -7.30
C THR A 80 7.23 -4.25 -6.30
N GLY A 81 8.41 -3.74 -6.67
CA GLY A 81 9.53 -3.55 -5.76
C GLY A 81 9.18 -2.66 -4.56
N ILE A 82 8.54 -1.52 -4.81
CA ILE A 82 8.06 -0.62 -3.75
C ILE A 82 7.07 -1.33 -2.83
N LEU A 83 6.11 -2.09 -3.37
CA LEU A 83 5.14 -2.85 -2.58
C LEU A 83 5.81 -3.86 -1.65
N ILE A 84 6.86 -4.54 -2.11
CA ILE A 84 7.62 -5.49 -1.30
C ILE A 84 8.24 -4.77 -0.10
N VAL A 85 8.87 -3.61 -0.32
CA VAL A 85 9.51 -2.83 0.75
C VAL A 85 8.47 -2.30 1.74
N VAL A 86 7.35 -1.76 1.27
CA VAL A 86 6.24 -1.28 2.12
C VAL A 86 5.68 -2.43 2.97
N ASN A 87 5.37 -3.58 2.34
CA ASN A 87 4.89 -4.76 3.06
C ASN A 87 5.86 -5.23 4.13
N LYS A 88 7.17 -5.26 3.83
CA LYS A 88 8.20 -5.64 4.79
C LYS A 88 8.24 -4.69 5.98
N ALA A 89 8.26 -3.37 5.73
CA ALA A 89 8.25 -2.36 6.78
C ALA A 89 7.02 -2.48 7.70
N VAL A 90 5.81 -2.62 7.13
CA VAL A 90 4.57 -2.76 7.90
C VAL A 90 4.52 -4.08 8.68
N ARG A 91 5.08 -5.17 8.15
CA ARG A 91 5.15 -6.45 8.87
C ARG A 91 5.98 -6.38 10.15
N GLU A 92 6.99 -5.53 10.18
CA GLU A 92 7.99 -5.45 11.24
C GLU A 92 7.68 -4.35 12.28
N ASP A 93 6.85 -3.34 11.94
CA ASP A 93 6.57 -2.20 12.81
C ASP A 93 5.08 -2.12 13.20
N PRO A 94 4.73 -2.40 14.50
CA PRO A 94 3.35 -2.31 14.98
C PRO A 94 2.72 -0.91 14.83
N LYS A 95 3.50 0.18 14.89
CA LYS A 95 2.99 1.54 14.69
C LYS A 95 2.58 1.77 13.24
N LEU A 96 3.35 1.26 12.29
CA LEU A 96 2.97 1.28 10.88
C LEU A 96 1.71 0.45 10.62
N GLN A 97 1.56 -0.71 11.26
CA GLN A 97 0.35 -1.52 11.17
C GLN A 97 -0.88 -0.72 11.62
N GLU A 98 -0.79 -0.05 12.77
CA GLU A 98 -1.87 0.79 13.29
C GLU A 98 -2.19 1.96 12.34
N ALA A 99 -1.16 2.62 11.81
CA ALA A 99 -1.31 3.73 10.88
C ALA A 99 -2.02 3.31 9.58
N VAL A 100 -1.65 2.16 9.00
CA VAL A 100 -2.30 1.58 7.83
C VAL A 100 -3.77 1.23 8.15
N ILE A 101 -4.03 0.59 9.30
CA ILE A 101 -5.39 0.24 9.72
C ILE A 101 -6.25 1.49 9.95
N SER A 102 -5.68 2.58 10.43
CA SER A 102 -6.43 3.82 10.64
C SER A 102 -6.97 4.45 9.35
N ASN A 103 -6.46 4.03 8.20
CA ASN A 103 -6.85 4.48 6.85
C ASN A 103 -6.82 6.02 6.68
N LYS A 104 -5.97 6.70 7.43
CA LYS A 104 -5.76 8.15 7.31
C LYS A 104 -4.91 8.49 6.08
N ARG A 105 -4.07 7.55 5.64
CA ARG A 105 -3.14 7.67 4.53
C ARG A 105 -3.21 6.44 3.65
N SER A 106 -3.09 6.63 2.34
CA SER A 106 -3.24 5.59 1.34
C SER A 106 -1.89 5.01 0.90
N LEU A 107 -1.91 3.79 0.38
CA LEU A 107 -0.76 3.18 -0.29
C LEU A 107 -0.30 4.01 -1.49
N LEU A 108 -1.23 4.56 -2.28
CA LEU A 108 -0.90 5.44 -3.42
C LEU A 108 -0.06 6.64 -2.99
N GLY A 109 -0.44 7.31 -1.90
CA GLY A 109 0.33 8.42 -1.37
C GLY A 109 1.72 8.01 -0.87
N CYS A 110 1.85 6.82 -0.26
CA CYS A 110 3.14 6.25 0.14
C CYS A 110 4.04 5.99 -1.07
N VAL A 111 3.50 5.37 -2.11
CA VAL A 111 4.21 5.13 -3.38
C VAL A 111 4.67 6.45 -3.99
N GLY A 112 3.79 7.44 -4.07
CA GLY A 112 4.14 8.77 -4.57
C GLY A 112 5.23 9.47 -3.76
N HIS A 113 5.23 9.30 -2.43
CA HIS A 113 6.28 9.84 -1.56
C HIS A 113 7.64 9.18 -1.83
N LEU A 114 7.69 7.87 -1.98
CA LEU A 114 8.90 7.13 -2.31
C LEU A 114 9.45 7.49 -3.69
N LEU A 115 8.58 7.59 -4.71
CA LEU A 115 8.99 8.00 -6.06
C LEU A 115 9.56 9.41 -6.11
N ARG A 116 9.05 10.34 -5.28
CA ARG A 116 9.62 11.70 -5.17
C ARG A 116 11.00 11.71 -4.55
N LEU A 117 11.23 10.90 -3.53
CA LEU A 117 12.55 10.76 -2.93
C LEU A 117 13.54 10.22 -3.95
N GLN A 118 13.13 9.25 -4.74
CA GLN A 118 13.93 8.70 -5.83
C GLN A 118 14.25 9.76 -6.89
N SER A 119 13.28 10.57 -7.30
CA SER A 119 13.49 11.67 -8.25
C SER A 119 14.42 12.74 -7.71
N LYS A 120 14.32 13.10 -6.43
CA LYS A 120 15.26 14.06 -5.80
C LYS A 120 16.68 13.52 -5.77
N ALA A 121 16.86 12.25 -5.42
CA ALA A 121 18.16 11.61 -5.40
C ALA A 121 18.83 11.58 -6.80
N GLN A 122 18.05 11.44 -7.87
CA GLN A 122 18.55 11.55 -9.25
C GLN A 122 19.09 12.95 -9.59
N ASN A 123 18.43 14.00 -9.11
CA ASN A 123 18.84 15.38 -9.35
C ASN A 123 20.08 15.80 -8.53
N GLU A 124 20.49 15.01 -7.54
CA GLU A 124 21.67 15.24 -6.71
C GLU A 124 22.91 14.48 -7.21
N LEU A 125 22.79 13.74 -8.32
CA LEU A 125 23.95 13.06 -8.93
C LEU A 125 24.88 14.07 -9.61
N PRO A 126 26.21 13.91 -9.47
CA PRO A 126 27.16 14.64 -10.27
C PRO A 126 26.90 14.47 -11.76
N ASP A 127 27.02 15.56 -12.52
CA ASP A 127 26.74 15.61 -13.96
C ASP A 127 27.45 14.51 -14.75
N GLU A 128 28.67 14.17 -14.36
CA GLU A 128 29.50 13.13 -15.00
C GLU A 128 28.84 11.74 -14.83
N ILE A 129 28.26 11.47 -13.67
CA ILE A 129 27.57 10.20 -13.40
C ILE A 129 26.23 10.18 -14.13
N ALA A 130 25.48 11.28 -14.08
CA ALA A 130 24.21 11.41 -14.78
C ALA A 130 24.37 11.21 -16.30
N ALA A 131 25.44 11.73 -16.90
CA ALA A 131 25.75 11.57 -18.31
C ALA A 131 26.05 10.12 -18.71
N VAL A 132 26.68 9.33 -17.84
CA VAL A 132 27.01 7.92 -18.10
C VAL A 132 25.79 7.02 -17.89
N CYS A 133 24.97 7.29 -16.86
CA CYS A 133 23.81 6.47 -16.52
C CYS A 133 22.61 6.70 -17.45
N GLY A 134 22.53 7.87 -18.12
CA GLY A 134 21.36 8.31 -18.86
C GLY A 134 20.18 8.65 -17.95
N LEU A 135 19.08 9.14 -18.53
CA LEU A 135 17.87 9.53 -17.81
C LEU A 135 17.10 8.34 -17.20
N THR A 136 17.51 7.11 -17.48
CA THR A 136 16.85 5.87 -17.07
C THR A 136 17.53 5.14 -15.92
N ALA A 137 18.56 5.70 -15.29
CA ALA A 137 19.16 5.12 -14.10
C ALA A 137 18.17 5.25 -12.94
N ILE A 138 17.37 4.20 -12.75
CA ILE A 138 16.54 4.02 -11.54
C ILE A 138 17.53 3.76 -10.41
N GLN A 139 17.83 4.80 -9.62
CA GLN A 139 18.59 4.60 -8.40
C GLN A 139 17.69 3.81 -7.43
N ASP A 140 18.16 2.64 -7.05
CA ASP A 140 17.57 1.91 -5.95
C ASP A 140 17.74 2.73 -4.67
N ILE A 141 16.61 3.16 -4.09
CA ILE A 141 16.64 3.76 -2.76
C ILE A 141 17.10 2.67 -1.80
N PRO A 142 18.16 2.88 -1.01
CA PRO A 142 18.58 1.91 -0.01
C PRO A 142 17.40 1.53 0.90
N GLU A 143 17.28 0.26 1.26
CA GLU A 143 16.15 -0.24 2.06
C GLU A 143 15.93 0.58 3.34
N TRP A 144 16.99 0.99 4.01
CA TRP A 144 16.90 1.81 5.22
C TRP A 144 16.26 3.19 4.95
N ALA A 145 16.62 3.83 3.82
CA ALA A 145 16.05 5.13 3.45
C ALA A 145 14.59 5.01 3.05
N ALA A 146 14.24 3.95 2.31
CA ALA A 146 12.85 3.65 1.98
C ALA A 146 12.02 3.38 3.25
N ARG A 147 12.55 2.67 4.24
CA ARG A 147 11.88 2.42 5.53
C ARG A 147 11.62 3.70 6.31
N GLU A 148 12.59 4.61 6.38
CA GLU A 148 12.41 5.90 7.06
C GLU A 148 11.36 6.75 6.32
N ALA A 149 11.38 6.79 5.01
CA ALA A 149 10.37 7.48 4.21
C ALA A 149 8.95 6.91 4.40
N ILE A 150 8.81 5.59 4.52
CA ILE A 150 7.53 4.96 4.83
C ILE A 150 7.03 5.38 6.21
N LYS A 151 7.91 5.41 7.21
CA LYS A 151 7.57 5.90 8.56
C LYS A 151 7.18 7.37 8.53
N GLU A 152 7.98 8.21 7.89
CA GLU A 152 7.68 9.63 7.69
C GLU A 152 6.29 9.81 7.09
N TYR A 153 5.98 9.09 6.02
CA TYR A 153 4.68 9.17 5.39
C TYR A 153 3.54 8.74 6.29
N TYR A 154 3.62 7.58 6.95
CA TYR A 154 2.50 7.03 7.71
C TYR A 154 2.36 7.61 9.13
N LEU A 155 3.47 7.96 9.80
CA LEU A 155 3.48 8.34 11.22
C LEU A 155 3.57 9.85 11.44
N GLU A 156 4.12 10.62 10.50
CA GLU A 156 4.28 12.05 10.64
C GLU A 156 3.09 12.84 10.07
N LYS A 157 2.93 14.09 10.55
CA LYS A 157 1.87 15.01 10.08
C LYS A 157 2.28 15.74 8.79
N ILE A 158 2.63 15.01 7.74
CA ILE A 158 2.86 15.65 6.45
C ILE A 158 1.51 16.04 5.85
N SER A 159 1.40 17.27 5.34
CA SER A 159 0.24 17.75 4.60
C SER A 159 0.04 16.91 3.33
N THR A 160 -0.89 15.97 3.38
CA THR A 160 -1.09 14.90 2.38
C THR A 160 -1.80 15.37 1.12
N ASP A 161 -2.60 16.43 1.19
CA ASP A 161 -3.54 16.76 0.10
C ASP A 161 -2.84 17.32 -1.14
N LEU A 162 -1.81 18.15 -0.96
CA LEU A 162 -1.03 18.71 -2.07
C LEU A 162 -0.14 17.64 -2.75
N ALA A 163 0.30 16.65 -1.97
CA ALA A 163 1.18 15.58 -2.42
C ALA A 163 0.49 14.59 -3.35
N ILE A 164 -0.77 14.27 -3.07
CA ILE A 164 -1.58 13.31 -3.85
C ILE A 164 -2.05 13.95 -5.16
N ALA A 165 -2.51 15.21 -5.12
CA ALA A 165 -3.01 15.92 -6.30
C ALA A 165 -1.93 16.08 -7.37
N ASN A 166 -0.72 16.49 -6.98
CA ASN A 166 0.38 16.69 -7.93
C ASN A 166 0.89 15.37 -8.52
N THR A 167 0.98 14.29 -7.73
CA THR A 167 1.46 12.99 -8.23
C THR A 167 0.47 12.35 -9.21
N TYR A 168 -0.84 12.52 -8.99
CA TYR A 168 -1.86 11.96 -9.87
C TYR A 168 -1.94 12.72 -11.21
N VAL A 169 -1.75 14.04 -11.18
CA VAL A 169 -1.71 14.88 -12.37
C VAL A 169 -0.47 14.58 -13.21
N ASP A 170 0.70 14.41 -12.58
CA ASP A 170 1.94 14.08 -13.28
C ASP A 170 1.90 12.68 -13.92
N PHE A 171 1.31 11.69 -13.24
CA PHE A 171 1.14 10.34 -13.78
C PHE A 171 0.16 10.30 -14.97
N GLN A 172 -0.93 11.07 -14.91
CA GLN A 172 -1.87 11.20 -16.02
C GLN A 172 -1.27 11.93 -17.23
N ASN A 173 -0.39 12.90 -16.98
CA ASN A 173 0.28 13.65 -18.04
C ASN A 173 1.37 12.80 -18.74
N LEU A 174 2.06 11.92 -18.01
CA LEU A 174 3.00 10.94 -18.58
C LEU A 174 2.29 9.95 -19.49
N GLN A 175 1.15 9.40 -19.07
CA GLN A 175 0.36 8.48 -19.91
C GLN A 175 -0.23 9.14 -21.16
N LYS A 176 -0.55 10.44 -21.10
CA LYS A 176 -1.04 11.20 -22.26
C LYS A 176 0.06 11.60 -23.24
N GLY A 177 1.30 11.78 -22.75
CA GLY A 177 2.47 12.06 -23.58
C GLY A 177 2.85 10.89 -24.49
N GLU A 178 2.80 9.66 -23.97
CA GLU A 178 3.10 8.46 -24.74
C GLU A 178 2.07 8.11 -25.83
N SER A 179 0.82 8.56 -25.69
CA SER A 179 -0.23 8.32 -26.69
C SER A 179 -0.19 9.27 -27.89
N HIS A 180 0.60 10.34 -27.85
CA HIS A 180 0.69 11.32 -28.96
C HIS A 180 1.86 11.05 -29.93
N GLU A 181 2.85 10.26 -29.56
CA GLU A 181 3.98 9.96 -30.46
C GLU A 181 3.71 8.77 -31.42
N GLN A 182 2.64 8.01 -31.26
CA GLN A 182 2.34 6.84 -32.12
C GLN A 182 1.38 7.10 -33.29
N THR A 183 0.98 8.37 -33.56
CA THR A 183 0.03 8.68 -34.64
C THR A 183 0.58 9.61 -35.72
N SER A 184 1.90 9.67 -35.91
CA SER A 184 2.49 10.41 -37.04
C SER A 184 3.60 9.61 -37.73
N GLU A 185 3.19 8.52 -38.41
CA GLU A 185 3.88 7.95 -39.58
C GLU A 185 2.85 7.45 -40.59
#